data_f9e590a6d813fc0de73ccc0b7d1a59a4
#
_entry.id   f9e590a6d813fc0de73ccc0b7d1a59a4
#
_cell.length_a   1.000
_cell.length_b   1.000
_cell.length_c   1.000
_cell.angle_alpha   90.00
_cell.angle_beta   90.00
_cell.angle_gamma   90.00
#
_symmetry.space_group_name_H-M   'P 1'
#
loop_
_entity.id
_entity.type
_entity.pdbx_description
1 polymer ?
#
loop_
_entity_poly.entity_id
_entity_poly.type
_entity_poly.pdbx_seq_one_letter_code
_entity_poly.pdbx_strand_id
1 'polypeptide(L)'
;MNAYGLNRLIKPNQIYREDCIAFMQKMREENILVDLIVTSPPYNINKEYGSYKDNKGRNDYLDWLQNVAETSYFILKENGSFFLNIAGRPTDPMLPFLVVDRFKGNEKRIIYNLQNTIHWIKSFTIEQEDIGKNNGFRGTSIGHFKPIMSERYLTDIHEYIFHFTKTGNVKIDKMGIGVKYQDKTNIGRWKSATEDKRDRGNVWFIPYLTIQEERPHPAIFPVKLPELCIKLHGRKDGLLVYDPFMGTGSTALACKRLGVKYIGTEIDGGYIKIAKEQISGKIEEYLQGDEHDLV
;
A
#
# COMPACT_ATOMS: atom_id res chain seq x y z
N MET A 1 -16.94 -26.99 3.29
CA MET A 1 -17.90 -27.24 2.21
C MET A 1 -19.03 -26.25 2.37
N ASN A 2 -19.30 -25.42 1.34
CA ASN A 2 -20.46 -24.52 1.38
C ASN A 2 -21.70 -25.33 1.10
N ALA A 3 -22.90 -24.86 1.53
CA ALA A 3 -24.20 -25.53 1.41
C ALA A 3 -24.59 -26.02 -0.01
N TYR A 4 -23.77 -25.76 -1.04
CA TYR A 4 -24.04 -26.12 -2.44
C TYR A 4 -22.96 -26.96 -3.11
N GLY A 5 -21.93 -27.45 -2.38
CA GLY A 5 -20.95 -28.40 -2.93
C GLY A 5 -20.09 -27.93 -4.14
N LEU A 6 -20.16 -26.66 -4.51
CA LEU A 6 -19.41 -26.13 -5.64
C LEU A 6 -17.93 -25.94 -5.26
N ASN A 7 -17.04 -26.57 -6.00
CA ASN A 7 -15.61 -26.30 -5.93
C ASN A 7 -15.37 -24.84 -6.34
N ARG A 8 -15.01 -23.97 -5.40
CA ARG A 8 -14.60 -22.61 -5.73
C ARG A 8 -13.41 -22.63 -6.70
N LEU A 9 -13.54 -21.96 -7.83
CA LEU A 9 -12.47 -21.82 -8.81
C LEU A 9 -11.36 -20.89 -8.28
N ILE A 10 -11.75 -19.87 -7.49
CA ILE A 10 -10.83 -18.90 -6.89
C ILE A 10 -10.39 -19.39 -5.50
N LYS A 11 -9.07 -19.61 -5.36
CA LYS A 11 -8.45 -20.12 -4.12
C LYS A 11 -7.55 -19.05 -3.49
N PRO A 12 -7.47 -18.98 -2.16
CA PRO A 12 -6.51 -18.11 -1.49
C PRO A 12 -5.06 -18.56 -1.74
N ASN A 13 -4.13 -17.64 -1.49
CA ASN A 13 -2.68 -17.80 -1.68
C ASN A 13 -2.29 -18.08 -3.15
N GLN A 14 -3.01 -17.43 -4.07
CA GLN A 14 -2.77 -17.51 -5.50
C GLN A 14 -2.71 -16.12 -6.14
N ILE A 15 -1.92 -16.02 -7.21
CA ILE A 15 -1.88 -14.88 -8.12
C ILE A 15 -2.43 -15.35 -9.47
N TYR A 16 -3.46 -14.68 -9.94
CA TYR A 16 -4.16 -14.99 -11.18
C TYR A 16 -3.71 -14.04 -12.29
N ARG A 17 -3.46 -14.60 -13.47
CA ARG A 17 -3.13 -13.81 -14.66
C ARG A 17 -4.41 -13.34 -15.32
N GLU A 18 -4.91 -12.20 -14.86
CA GLU A 18 -6.19 -11.68 -15.32
C GLU A 18 -6.30 -10.18 -15.09
N ASP A 19 -7.18 -9.50 -15.86
CA ASP A 19 -7.60 -8.13 -15.59
C ASP A 19 -8.33 -8.05 -14.23
N CYS A 20 -7.97 -7.05 -13.44
CA CYS A 20 -8.47 -6.93 -12.07
C CYS A 20 -10.00 -6.72 -11.99
N ILE A 21 -10.59 -5.96 -12.94
CA ILE A 21 -12.03 -5.69 -12.95
C ILE A 21 -12.79 -6.96 -13.29
N ALA A 22 -12.38 -7.67 -14.35
CA ALA A 22 -12.98 -8.94 -14.74
C ALA A 22 -12.86 -9.99 -13.62
N PHE A 23 -11.72 -10.04 -12.95
CA PHE A 23 -11.53 -10.96 -11.83
C PHE A 23 -12.37 -10.61 -10.60
N MET A 24 -12.49 -9.33 -10.24
CA MET A 24 -13.36 -8.89 -9.15
C MET A 24 -14.84 -9.21 -9.43
N GLN A 25 -15.29 -9.16 -10.69
CA GLN A 25 -16.63 -9.60 -11.08
C GLN A 25 -16.83 -11.09 -10.80
N LYS A 26 -15.86 -11.94 -11.16
CA LYS A 26 -15.88 -13.38 -10.83
C LYS A 26 -15.88 -13.63 -9.31
N MET A 27 -15.07 -12.86 -8.55
CA MET A 27 -15.11 -12.95 -7.08
C MET A 27 -16.51 -12.64 -6.52
N ARG A 28 -17.19 -11.64 -7.08
CA ARG A 28 -18.55 -11.28 -6.71
C ARG A 28 -19.53 -12.42 -7.04
N GLU A 29 -19.44 -13.01 -8.21
CA GLU A 29 -20.28 -14.17 -8.63
C GLU A 29 -20.07 -15.38 -7.71
N GLU A 30 -18.81 -15.63 -7.28
CA GLU A 30 -18.48 -16.70 -6.33
C GLU A 30 -18.75 -16.32 -4.86
N ASN A 31 -19.29 -15.12 -4.58
CA ASN A 31 -19.54 -14.59 -3.24
C ASN A 31 -18.25 -14.59 -2.37
N ILE A 32 -17.12 -14.21 -2.96
CA ILE A 32 -15.85 -14.07 -2.25
C ILE A 32 -15.73 -12.64 -1.74
N LEU A 33 -15.69 -12.48 -0.42
CA LEU A 33 -15.48 -11.21 0.24
C LEU A 33 -14.09 -11.18 0.89
N VAL A 34 -13.40 -10.07 0.71
CA VAL A 34 -12.09 -9.81 1.31
C VAL A 34 -12.20 -8.85 2.49
N ASP A 35 -11.30 -9.01 3.46
CA ASP A 35 -11.23 -8.11 4.62
C ASP A 35 -10.48 -6.82 4.26
N LEU A 36 -9.51 -6.92 3.35
CA LEU A 36 -8.56 -5.87 3.08
C LEU A 36 -8.16 -5.86 1.61
N ILE A 37 -8.09 -4.66 1.03
CA ILE A 37 -7.42 -4.41 -0.25
C ILE A 37 -6.22 -3.51 0.02
N VAL A 38 -5.05 -3.92 -0.45
CA VAL A 38 -3.82 -3.10 -0.41
C VAL A 38 -3.21 -3.11 -1.78
N THR A 39 -3.04 -1.94 -2.38
CA THR A 39 -2.59 -1.88 -3.77
C THR A 39 -1.96 -0.56 -4.17
N SER A 40 -1.22 -0.59 -5.27
CA SER A 40 -0.70 0.57 -5.99
C SER A 40 -0.96 0.37 -7.49
N PRO A 41 -1.92 1.08 -8.08
CA PRO A 41 -2.18 0.97 -9.51
C PRO A 41 -1.02 1.57 -10.33
N PRO A 42 -0.92 1.30 -11.63
CA PRO A 42 -0.06 2.08 -12.53
C PRO A 42 -0.41 3.57 -12.42
N TYR A 43 0.60 4.46 -12.37
CA TYR A 43 0.38 5.90 -12.10
C TYR A 43 0.14 6.75 -13.35
N ASN A 44 0.02 6.11 -14.51
CA ASN A 44 -0.14 6.78 -15.81
C ASN A 44 0.98 7.78 -16.11
N ILE A 45 2.22 7.37 -15.85
CA ILE A 45 3.43 8.20 -15.99
C ILE A 45 4.28 7.82 -17.20
N ASN A 46 3.65 7.17 -18.19
CA ASN A 46 4.30 6.69 -19.41
C ASN A 46 5.47 5.73 -19.13
N LYS A 47 5.32 4.89 -18.08
CA LYS A 47 6.28 3.82 -17.81
C LYS A 47 5.95 2.58 -18.63
N GLU A 48 6.99 1.90 -19.06
CA GLU A 48 6.86 0.61 -19.70
C GLU A 48 6.62 -0.46 -18.62
N TYR A 49 5.39 -0.94 -18.56
CA TYR A 49 5.01 -2.09 -17.75
C TYR A 49 4.74 -3.25 -18.73
N GLY A 50 5.70 -4.08 -19.01
CA GLY A 50 5.57 -5.28 -19.85
C GLY A 50 4.36 -5.30 -20.81
N SER A 51 3.24 -5.83 -20.35
CA SER A 51 2.00 -5.96 -21.15
C SER A 51 1.04 -4.76 -21.05
N TYR A 52 1.32 -3.73 -20.23
CA TYR A 52 0.42 -2.59 -20.01
C TYR A 52 1.00 -1.27 -20.52
N LYS A 53 0.19 -0.53 -21.29
CA LYS A 53 0.55 0.83 -21.77
C LYS A 53 0.08 1.87 -20.76
N ASP A 54 1.03 2.47 -20.05
CA ASP A 54 0.82 3.44 -18.98
C ASP A 54 0.72 4.88 -19.50
N ASN A 55 -0.13 5.09 -20.52
CA ASN A 55 -0.26 6.38 -21.24
C ASN A 55 -1.71 6.71 -21.64
N LYS A 56 -2.67 6.36 -20.80
CA LYS A 56 -4.07 6.72 -20.99
C LYS A 56 -4.28 8.23 -20.95
N GLY A 57 -5.30 8.72 -21.65
CA GLY A 57 -5.81 10.07 -21.41
C GLY A 57 -6.17 10.24 -19.92
N ARG A 58 -6.00 11.48 -19.39
CA ARG A 58 -6.23 11.73 -17.95
C ARG A 58 -7.61 11.29 -17.47
N ASN A 59 -8.65 11.65 -18.21
CA ASN A 59 -10.01 11.29 -17.85
C ASN A 59 -10.24 9.78 -17.96
N ASP A 60 -9.75 9.14 -19.03
CA ASP A 60 -9.85 7.69 -19.20
C ASP A 60 -9.17 6.92 -18.08
N TYR A 61 -8.04 7.43 -17.60
CA TYR A 61 -7.34 6.86 -16.45
C TYR A 61 -8.14 7.00 -15.15
N LEU A 62 -8.69 8.18 -14.90
CA LEU A 62 -9.51 8.45 -13.72
C LEU A 62 -10.81 7.64 -13.74
N ASP A 63 -11.46 7.52 -14.90
CA ASP A 63 -12.69 6.74 -15.08
C ASP A 63 -12.42 5.23 -14.91
N TRP A 64 -11.27 4.75 -15.40
CA TRP A 64 -10.82 3.38 -15.16
C TRP A 64 -10.60 3.10 -13.66
N LEU A 65 -9.94 4.02 -12.94
CA LEU A 65 -9.75 3.89 -11.48
C LEU A 65 -11.09 3.96 -10.72
N GLN A 66 -12.03 4.78 -11.18
CA GLN A 66 -13.38 4.78 -10.61
C GLN A 66 -14.05 3.41 -10.77
N ASN A 67 -13.92 2.78 -11.94
CA ASN A 67 -14.46 1.45 -12.18
C ASN A 67 -13.80 0.38 -11.27
N VAL A 68 -12.49 0.51 -11.02
CA VAL A 68 -11.79 -0.33 -10.02
C VAL A 68 -12.40 -0.13 -8.63
N ALA A 69 -12.63 1.12 -8.20
CA ALA A 69 -13.26 1.42 -6.92
C ALA A 69 -14.67 0.84 -6.82
N GLU A 70 -15.49 1.05 -7.84
CA GLU A 70 -16.87 0.56 -7.89
C GLU A 70 -16.95 -0.96 -7.85
N THR A 71 -16.10 -1.65 -8.60
CA THR A 71 -16.10 -3.11 -8.65
C THR A 71 -15.56 -3.70 -7.35
N SER A 72 -14.52 -3.10 -6.78
CA SER A 72 -13.93 -3.54 -5.51
C SER A 72 -14.88 -3.37 -4.32
N TYR A 73 -15.80 -2.40 -4.38
CA TYR A 73 -16.81 -2.19 -3.33
C TYR A 73 -17.65 -3.44 -3.06
N PHE A 74 -18.00 -4.20 -4.10
CA PHE A 74 -18.84 -5.39 -3.98
C PHE A 74 -18.11 -6.60 -3.38
N ILE A 75 -16.79 -6.62 -3.43
CA ILE A 75 -15.99 -7.71 -2.87
C ILE A 75 -15.34 -7.35 -1.53
N LEU A 76 -15.39 -6.11 -1.09
CA LEU A 76 -14.91 -5.69 0.22
C LEU A 76 -16.01 -5.92 1.27
N LYS A 77 -15.65 -6.45 2.44
CA LYS A 77 -16.56 -6.57 3.60
C LYS A 77 -16.99 -5.20 4.10
N GLU A 78 -18.11 -5.11 4.83
CA GLU A 78 -18.61 -3.85 5.40
C GLU A 78 -17.61 -3.17 6.34
N ASN A 79 -16.91 -3.96 7.15
CA ASN A 79 -15.84 -3.49 8.04
C ASN A 79 -14.46 -3.64 7.41
N GLY A 80 -14.39 -3.76 6.10
CA GLY A 80 -13.16 -3.88 5.34
C GLY A 80 -12.44 -2.55 5.14
N SER A 81 -11.17 -2.62 4.80
CA SER A 81 -10.32 -1.47 4.50
C SER A 81 -9.74 -1.57 3.10
N PHE A 82 -9.68 -0.44 2.39
CA PHE A 82 -8.97 -0.32 1.11
C PHE A 82 -7.83 0.69 1.28
N PHE A 83 -6.59 0.24 1.18
CA PHE A 83 -5.41 1.08 1.18
C PHE A 83 -4.89 1.25 -0.24
N LEU A 84 -4.96 2.47 -0.73
CA LEU A 84 -4.51 2.86 -2.06
C LEU A 84 -3.21 3.65 -1.94
N ASN A 85 -2.10 3.07 -2.39
CA ASN A 85 -0.84 3.81 -2.52
C ASN A 85 -0.79 4.49 -3.88
N ILE A 86 -0.56 5.79 -3.90
CA ILE A 86 -0.46 6.59 -5.13
C ILE A 86 0.39 7.82 -4.92
N ALA A 87 1.15 8.19 -5.94
CA ALA A 87 1.89 9.45 -6.00
C ALA A 87 1.35 10.37 -7.08
N GLY A 88 1.57 11.66 -6.91
CA GLY A 88 1.51 12.63 -7.99
C GLY A 88 2.78 12.61 -8.83
N ARG A 89 2.88 13.61 -9.71
CA ARG A 89 4.13 14.00 -10.36
C ARG A 89 4.40 15.46 -10.00
N PRO A 90 5.64 15.91 -9.98
CA PRO A 90 5.94 17.33 -9.80
C PRO A 90 5.16 18.24 -10.76
N THR A 91 4.91 17.77 -11.99
CA THR A 91 4.12 18.48 -13.01
C THR A 91 2.60 18.27 -12.90
N ASP A 92 2.15 17.33 -12.08
CA ASP A 92 0.75 17.00 -11.84
C ASP A 92 0.50 16.60 -10.37
N PRO A 93 0.67 17.53 -9.43
CA PRO A 93 0.49 17.25 -8.00
C PRO A 93 -0.96 16.98 -7.61
N MET A 94 -1.92 17.31 -8.48
CA MET A 94 -3.35 17.11 -8.22
C MET A 94 -3.84 15.69 -8.46
N LEU A 95 -3.07 14.87 -9.19
CA LEU A 95 -3.49 13.51 -9.55
C LEU A 95 -3.98 12.67 -8.36
N PRO A 96 -3.26 12.57 -7.23
CA PRO A 96 -3.74 11.77 -6.09
C PRO A 96 -5.09 12.22 -5.55
N PHE A 97 -5.34 13.52 -5.50
CA PHE A 97 -6.59 14.09 -4.99
C PHE A 97 -7.77 13.86 -5.95
N LEU A 98 -7.54 13.91 -7.26
CA LEU A 98 -8.54 13.55 -8.26
C LEU A 98 -8.90 12.06 -8.18
N VAL A 99 -7.93 11.21 -7.88
CA VAL A 99 -8.19 9.78 -7.64
C VAL A 99 -9.03 9.59 -6.37
N VAL A 100 -8.75 10.34 -5.30
CA VAL A 100 -9.60 10.33 -4.09
C VAL A 100 -11.04 10.72 -4.44
N ASP A 101 -11.23 11.76 -5.25
CA ASP A 101 -12.55 12.20 -5.66
C ASP A 101 -13.31 11.11 -6.43
N ARG A 102 -12.64 10.39 -7.33
CA ARG A 102 -13.20 9.25 -8.05
C ARG A 102 -13.57 8.09 -7.13
N PHE A 103 -12.75 7.81 -6.11
CA PHE A 103 -13.01 6.76 -5.13
C PHE A 103 -14.16 7.11 -4.18
N LYS A 104 -14.35 8.38 -3.87
CA LYS A 104 -15.50 8.81 -3.07
C LYS A 104 -16.84 8.67 -3.84
N GLY A 105 -16.78 8.77 -5.15
CA GLY A 105 -17.97 8.87 -5.97
C GLY A 105 -18.55 10.31 -5.96
N ASN A 106 -19.85 10.44 -6.11
CA ASN A 106 -20.54 11.73 -6.15
C ASN A 106 -21.76 11.74 -5.22
N GLU A 107 -22.46 12.88 -5.15
CA GLU A 107 -23.65 13.05 -4.29
C GLU A 107 -24.75 12.00 -4.54
N LYS A 108 -24.84 11.46 -5.76
CA LYS A 108 -25.83 10.43 -6.13
C LYS A 108 -25.35 9.02 -5.81
N ARG A 109 -24.04 8.80 -5.71
CA ARG A 109 -23.44 7.50 -5.48
C ARG A 109 -22.12 7.64 -4.72
N ILE A 110 -22.18 7.45 -3.42
CA ILE A 110 -20.98 7.32 -2.57
C ILE A 110 -20.42 5.90 -2.77
N ILE A 111 -19.15 5.80 -3.16
CA ILE A 111 -18.45 4.52 -3.27
C ILE A 111 -17.76 4.25 -1.94
N TYR A 112 -16.72 5.03 -1.63
CA TYR A 112 -15.96 4.90 -0.40
C TYR A 112 -15.92 6.20 0.39
N ASN A 113 -15.69 6.08 1.68
CA ASN A 113 -15.33 7.20 2.55
C ASN A 113 -13.82 7.19 2.77
N LEU A 114 -13.16 8.34 2.58
CA LEU A 114 -11.77 8.51 2.97
C LEU A 114 -11.72 8.63 4.51
N GLN A 115 -11.14 7.62 5.15
CA GLN A 115 -11.07 7.56 6.61
C GLN A 115 -9.74 8.10 7.15
N ASN A 116 -8.62 7.79 6.49
CA ASN A 116 -7.31 8.31 6.86
C ASN A 116 -6.48 8.64 5.63
N THR A 117 -5.63 9.66 5.75
CA THR A 117 -4.56 9.96 4.80
C THR A 117 -3.23 9.68 5.49
N ILE A 118 -2.44 8.80 4.90
CA ILE A 118 -1.13 8.40 5.41
C ILE A 118 -0.09 8.86 4.40
N HIS A 119 1.02 9.42 4.90
CA HIS A 119 2.15 9.86 4.10
C HIS A 119 3.27 8.84 4.22
N TRP A 120 3.59 8.16 3.14
CA TRP A 120 4.78 7.34 3.06
C TRP A 120 5.96 8.21 2.67
N ILE A 121 6.86 8.47 3.61
CA ILE A 121 8.07 9.26 3.42
C ILE A 121 9.21 8.31 3.02
N LYS A 122 9.83 8.58 1.89
CA LYS A 122 10.94 7.77 1.33
C LYS A 122 12.31 8.26 1.77
N SER A 123 12.41 9.57 1.97
CA SER A 123 13.63 10.24 2.41
C SER A 123 13.26 11.48 3.18
N PHE A 124 14.10 11.87 4.14
CA PHE A 124 13.98 13.15 4.83
C PHE A 124 15.34 13.61 5.34
N THR A 125 15.46 14.90 5.51
CA THR A 125 16.59 15.55 6.19
C THR A 125 16.03 16.40 7.32
N ILE A 126 16.63 16.29 8.50
CA ILE A 126 16.39 17.18 9.63
C ILE A 126 17.72 17.87 9.91
N GLU A 127 17.77 19.17 9.79
CA GLU A 127 18.96 19.95 10.08
C GLU A 127 19.11 20.15 11.60
N GLN A 128 20.36 20.34 12.05
CA GLN A 128 20.64 20.52 13.48
C GLN A 128 19.93 21.75 14.04
N GLU A 129 19.72 22.76 13.22
CA GLU A 129 19.06 24.01 13.57
C GLU A 129 17.57 23.81 13.89
N ASP A 130 16.89 22.88 13.21
CA ASP A 130 15.47 22.56 13.41
C ASP A 130 15.22 21.83 14.73
N ILE A 131 16.21 21.12 15.27
CA ILE A 131 16.05 20.27 16.45
C ILE A 131 16.33 21.05 17.75
N GLY A 132 17.08 22.16 17.67
CA GLY A 132 17.51 22.92 18.83
C GLY A 132 18.67 22.25 19.62
N LYS A 133 19.29 23.01 20.53
CA LYS A 133 20.54 22.59 21.18
C LYS A 133 20.37 21.54 22.30
N ASN A 134 19.16 21.29 22.79
CA ASN A 134 18.96 20.61 24.08
C ASN A 134 18.41 19.19 24.03
N ASN A 135 18.21 18.59 22.85
CA ASN A 135 17.47 17.32 22.76
C ASN A 135 18.35 16.07 22.59
N GLY A 136 19.67 16.19 22.56
CA GLY A 136 20.58 15.06 22.36
C GLY A 136 20.52 14.44 20.96
N PHE A 137 19.71 14.98 20.06
CA PHE A 137 19.61 14.56 18.67
C PHE A 137 20.67 15.27 17.82
N ARG A 138 21.10 14.57 16.77
CA ARG A 138 21.95 15.17 15.72
C ARG A 138 21.11 15.33 14.47
N GLY A 139 21.37 16.37 13.71
CA GLY A 139 20.87 16.53 12.36
C GLY A 139 21.14 15.25 11.58
N THR A 140 20.16 14.78 10.82
CA THR A 140 20.26 13.49 10.12
C THR A 140 19.58 13.56 8.77
N SER A 141 20.14 12.82 7.81
CA SER A 141 19.54 12.64 6.49
C SER A 141 19.45 11.14 6.20
N ILE A 142 18.26 10.65 5.93
CA ILE A 142 18.01 9.22 5.73
C ILE A 142 17.17 9.01 4.46
N GLY A 143 17.48 7.93 3.75
CA GLY A 143 16.82 7.54 2.51
C GLY A 143 17.49 8.19 1.29
N HIS A 144 17.14 7.67 0.12
CA HIS A 144 17.67 8.12 -1.16
C HIS A 144 16.55 8.47 -2.12
N PHE A 145 16.80 9.44 -2.97
CA PHE A 145 15.93 9.78 -4.08
C PHE A 145 16.77 10.27 -5.27
N LYS A 146 16.24 10.07 -6.46
CA LYS A 146 16.83 10.67 -7.66
C LYS A 146 16.27 12.08 -7.81
N PRO A 147 17.11 13.12 -7.70
CA PRO A 147 16.63 14.48 -7.86
C PRO A 147 16.11 14.70 -9.28
N ILE A 148 15.09 15.53 -9.42
CA ILE A 148 14.59 15.98 -10.73
C ILE A 148 15.41 17.19 -11.20
N MET A 149 15.65 17.24 -12.51
CA MET A 149 16.29 18.40 -13.16
C MET A 149 15.22 19.44 -13.46
N SER A 150 14.88 20.25 -12.46
CA SER A 150 13.87 21.29 -12.60
C SER A 150 14.17 22.47 -11.67
N GLU A 151 14.04 23.67 -12.18
CA GLU A 151 14.11 24.91 -11.40
C GLU A 151 12.74 25.34 -10.83
N ARG A 152 11.67 24.63 -11.18
CA ARG A 152 10.29 25.02 -10.85
C ARG A 152 9.59 24.04 -9.90
N TYR A 153 10.04 22.80 -9.84
CA TYR A 153 9.36 21.75 -9.08
C TYR A 153 10.31 21.11 -8.08
N LEU A 154 9.78 20.83 -6.90
CA LEU A 154 10.49 20.04 -5.90
C LEU A 154 10.49 18.56 -6.30
N THR A 155 11.48 17.83 -5.82
CA THR A 155 11.49 16.37 -5.94
C THR A 155 10.48 15.75 -4.96
N ASP A 156 9.59 14.91 -5.45
CA ASP A 156 8.64 14.20 -4.60
C ASP A 156 9.35 13.08 -3.83
N ILE A 157 9.48 13.26 -2.53
CA ILE A 157 10.10 12.31 -1.59
C ILE A 157 9.08 11.54 -0.77
N HIS A 158 7.80 11.67 -1.08
CA HIS A 158 6.70 10.97 -0.40
C HIS A 158 5.69 10.43 -1.41
N GLU A 159 4.84 9.52 -0.92
CA GLU A 159 3.62 9.08 -1.60
C GLU A 159 2.46 9.09 -0.60
N TYR A 160 1.25 9.09 -1.12
CA TYR A 160 0.05 8.97 -0.30
C TYR A 160 -0.38 7.51 -0.20
N ILE A 161 -0.85 7.12 0.99
CA ILE A 161 -1.61 5.90 1.20
C ILE A 161 -2.98 6.33 1.71
N PHE A 162 -3.96 6.31 0.82
CA PHE A 162 -5.33 6.66 1.17
C PHE A 162 -6.03 5.43 1.75
N HIS A 163 -6.53 5.55 2.96
CA HIS A 163 -7.31 4.53 3.63
C HIS A 163 -8.79 4.82 3.44
N PHE A 164 -9.41 4.04 2.59
CA PHE A 164 -10.83 4.09 2.32
C PHE A 164 -11.56 2.98 3.05
N THR A 165 -12.81 3.25 3.43
CA THR A 165 -13.74 2.29 4.01
C THR A 165 -15.16 2.56 3.49
N LYS A 166 -16.06 1.59 3.60
CA LYS A 166 -17.46 1.80 3.19
C LYS A 166 -18.19 2.80 4.07
N THR A 167 -17.91 2.81 5.36
CA THR A 167 -18.66 3.59 6.35
C THR A 167 -17.95 4.85 6.85
N GLY A 168 -16.64 5.00 6.59
CA GLY A 168 -15.81 6.06 7.16
C GLY A 168 -15.52 5.89 8.66
N ASN A 169 -15.94 4.77 9.27
CA ASN A 169 -15.88 4.54 10.72
C ASN A 169 -15.46 3.11 11.08
N VAL A 170 -14.57 2.51 10.32
CA VAL A 170 -14.04 1.18 10.61
C VAL A 170 -12.98 1.28 11.71
N LYS A 171 -13.10 0.42 12.74
CA LYS A 171 -12.08 0.33 13.80
C LYS A 171 -10.76 -0.16 13.23
N ILE A 172 -9.67 0.45 13.68
CA ILE A 172 -8.30 0.12 13.30
C ILE A 172 -7.45 -0.20 14.52
N ASP A 173 -6.43 -1.03 14.34
CA ASP A 173 -5.46 -1.36 15.38
C ASP A 173 -4.23 -0.44 15.30
N LYS A 174 -4.32 0.74 15.93
CA LYS A 174 -3.20 1.69 15.99
C LYS A 174 -1.99 1.10 16.70
N MET A 175 -2.21 0.24 17.70
CA MET A 175 -1.13 -0.38 18.44
C MET A 175 -0.50 -1.54 17.67
N GLY A 176 -1.19 -2.13 16.71
CA GLY A 176 -0.63 -3.10 15.76
C GLY A 176 0.57 -2.56 14.97
N ILE A 177 0.57 -1.24 14.73
CA ILE A 177 1.67 -0.51 14.07
C ILE A 177 2.44 0.42 15.00
N GLY A 178 2.15 0.38 16.28
CA GLY A 178 2.73 1.30 17.27
C GLY A 178 4.26 1.21 17.35
N VAL A 179 4.88 2.30 17.75
CA VAL A 179 6.33 2.45 17.93
C VAL A 179 6.69 2.63 19.39
N LYS A 180 7.92 2.27 19.78
CA LYS A 180 8.40 2.47 21.15
C LYS A 180 8.50 3.96 21.48
N TYR A 181 8.29 4.28 22.73
CA TYR A 181 8.62 5.61 23.23
C TYR A 181 10.13 5.80 23.19
N GLN A 182 10.55 6.95 22.73
CA GLN A 182 11.94 7.36 22.78
C GLN A 182 12.30 7.79 24.21
N ASP A 183 11.52 8.69 24.78
CA ASP A 183 11.59 9.02 26.17
C ASP A 183 10.68 8.09 27.00
N LYS A 184 11.30 7.19 27.77
CA LYS A 184 10.64 6.17 28.57
C LYS A 184 9.82 6.73 29.72
N THR A 185 10.05 7.99 30.13
CA THR A 185 9.24 8.66 31.17
C THR A 185 7.79 8.90 30.72
N ASN A 186 7.52 8.79 29.42
CA ASN A 186 6.16 8.88 28.88
C ASN A 186 5.34 7.60 29.07
N ILE A 187 5.97 6.47 29.42
CA ILE A 187 5.25 5.23 29.74
C ILE A 187 4.47 5.44 31.05
N GLY A 188 3.18 5.15 31.02
CA GLY A 188 2.28 5.36 32.18
C GLY A 188 1.79 6.79 32.35
N ARG A 189 2.27 7.77 31.59
CA ARG A 189 1.82 9.18 31.71
C ARG A 189 0.36 9.37 31.31
N TRP A 190 -0.15 8.54 30.42
CA TRP A 190 -1.52 8.52 29.96
C TRP A 190 -2.16 7.17 30.27
N LYS A 191 -3.46 7.13 30.60
CA LYS A 191 -4.18 5.88 30.90
C LYS A 191 -4.06 4.81 29.81
N SER A 192 -3.82 5.22 28.54
CA SER A 192 -3.64 4.33 27.39
C SER A 192 -2.18 3.94 27.12
N ALA A 193 -1.21 4.49 27.85
CA ALA A 193 0.22 4.29 27.63
C ALA A 193 0.82 3.37 28.71
N THR A 194 0.22 2.19 28.89
CA THR A 194 0.65 1.20 29.92
C THR A 194 1.87 0.38 29.48
N GLU A 195 2.20 0.38 28.18
CA GLU A 195 3.31 -0.36 27.59
C GLU A 195 4.29 0.60 26.91
N ASP A 196 5.51 0.13 26.61
CA ASP A 196 6.51 0.87 25.81
C ASP A 196 6.07 0.90 24.33
N LYS A 197 4.88 1.46 24.08
CA LYS A 197 4.30 1.53 22.76
C LYS A 197 3.35 2.72 22.62
N ARG A 198 3.52 3.51 21.58
CA ARG A 198 2.66 4.63 21.24
C ARG A 198 2.16 4.55 19.80
N ASP A 199 1.08 5.26 19.51
CA ASP A 199 0.58 5.44 18.15
C ASP A 199 1.70 5.97 17.24
N ARG A 200 1.87 5.33 16.08
CA ARG A 200 2.83 5.75 15.05
C ARG A 200 2.43 7.07 14.38
N GLY A 201 1.13 7.38 14.35
CA GLY A 201 0.58 8.46 13.54
C GLY A 201 0.48 8.11 12.04
N ASN A 202 0.19 9.11 11.25
CA ASN A 202 -0.06 8.97 9.81
C ASN A 202 1.14 9.36 8.91
N VAL A 203 2.31 9.53 9.47
CA VAL A 203 3.57 9.75 8.73
C VAL A 203 4.44 8.52 8.91
N TRP A 204 4.61 7.75 7.83
CA TRP A 204 5.35 6.50 7.84
C TRP A 204 6.65 6.66 7.08
N PHE A 205 7.76 6.61 7.80
CA PHE A 205 9.07 6.56 7.18
C PHE A 205 9.37 5.10 6.83
N ILE A 206 9.46 4.85 5.53
CA ILE A 206 9.89 3.56 4.97
C ILE A 206 10.90 3.92 3.89
N PRO A 207 12.20 3.80 4.16
CA PRO A 207 13.23 4.23 3.22
C PRO A 207 13.12 3.46 1.91
N TYR A 208 13.33 4.18 0.83
CA TYR A 208 13.45 3.56 -0.48
C TYR A 208 14.90 3.12 -0.66
N LEU A 209 15.11 1.82 -0.74
CA LEU A 209 16.46 1.28 -0.80
C LEU A 209 17.10 1.57 -2.15
N THR A 210 18.36 1.98 -2.11
CA THR A 210 19.16 2.13 -3.31
C THR A 210 19.58 0.75 -3.79
N ILE A 211 18.99 0.30 -4.91
CA ILE A 211 19.43 -0.91 -5.58
C ILE A 211 20.40 -0.48 -6.68
N GLN A 212 21.60 -1.04 -6.69
CA GLN A 212 22.63 -0.77 -7.69
C GLN A 212 22.35 -1.50 -9.01
N GLU A 213 21.47 -2.49 -9.00
CA GLU A 213 21.09 -3.30 -10.15
C GLU A 213 19.80 -2.83 -10.82
N GLU A 214 19.58 -3.21 -12.09
CA GLU A 214 18.33 -2.93 -12.78
C GLU A 214 17.15 -3.62 -12.10
N ARG A 215 16.12 -2.85 -11.78
CA ARG A 215 14.89 -3.39 -11.17
C ARG A 215 14.05 -4.06 -12.24
N PRO A 216 13.58 -5.28 -12.02
CA PRO A 216 12.72 -5.98 -12.98
C PRO A 216 11.32 -5.32 -13.11
N HIS A 217 10.95 -4.44 -12.18
CA HIS A 217 9.69 -3.69 -12.19
C HIS A 217 9.94 -2.21 -11.85
N PRO A 218 9.39 -1.28 -12.62
CA PRO A 218 9.71 0.14 -12.51
C PRO A 218 9.14 0.85 -11.26
N ALA A 219 8.13 0.27 -10.60
CA ALA A 219 7.46 0.86 -9.45
C ALA A 219 6.98 -0.23 -8.47
N ILE A 220 7.82 -0.54 -7.49
CA ILE A 220 7.50 -1.52 -6.44
C ILE A 220 7.49 -0.79 -5.10
N PHE A 221 6.45 -0.95 -4.30
CA PHE A 221 6.49 -0.51 -2.92
C PHE A 221 7.14 -1.58 -2.01
N PRO A 222 7.85 -1.18 -0.93
CA PRO A 222 8.47 -2.11 0.00
C PRO A 222 7.44 -3.01 0.70
N VAL A 223 7.79 -4.25 0.99
CA VAL A 223 6.93 -5.22 1.72
C VAL A 223 6.46 -4.67 3.07
N LYS A 224 7.25 -3.81 3.68
CA LYS A 224 6.90 -3.11 4.92
C LYS A 224 5.62 -2.28 4.83
N LEU A 225 5.31 -1.71 3.66
CA LEU A 225 4.10 -0.90 3.46
C LEU A 225 2.83 -1.74 3.63
N PRO A 226 2.61 -2.83 2.86
CA PRO A 226 1.43 -3.68 3.07
C PRO A 226 1.44 -4.38 4.43
N GLU A 227 2.60 -4.71 5.03
CA GLU A 227 2.65 -5.21 6.41
C GLU A 227 2.03 -4.21 7.40
N LEU A 228 2.35 -2.93 7.28
CA LEU A 228 1.79 -1.88 8.14
C LEU A 228 0.28 -1.71 7.87
N CYS A 229 -0.18 -1.74 6.63
CA CYS A 229 -1.60 -1.68 6.29
C CYS A 229 -2.39 -2.84 6.89
N ILE A 230 -1.87 -4.07 6.78
CA ILE A 230 -2.49 -5.28 7.35
C ILE A 230 -2.54 -5.20 8.87
N LYS A 231 -1.46 -4.78 9.52
CA LYS A 231 -1.40 -4.61 10.98
C LYS A 231 -2.34 -3.51 11.46
N LEU A 232 -2.44 -2.40 10.72
CA LEU A 232 -3.34 -1.29 11.04
C LEU A 232 -4.82 -1.69 10.92
N HIS A 233 -5.19 -2.49 9.91
CA HIS A 233 -6.55 -3.04 9.80
C HIS A 233 -6.88 -3.94 11.00
N GLY A 234 -5.89 -4.58 11.59
CA GLY A 234 -6.01 -5.54 12.68
C GLY A 234 -5.96 -6.99 12.19
N ARG A 235 -4.97 -7.72 12.71
CA ARG A 235 -4.80 -9.15 12.38
C ARG A 235 -5.85 -9.98 13.10
N LYS A 236 -6.47 -10.90 12.35
CA LYS A 236 -7.39 -11.92 12.87
C LYS A 236 -7.27 -13.20 12.05
N ASP A 237 -7.68 -14.29 12.62
CA ASP A 237 -7.72 -15.57 11.93
C ASP A 237 -8.63 -15.51 10.70
N GLY A 238 -8.18 -16.12 9.62
CA GLY A 238 -8.95 -16.16 8.36
C GLY A 238 -8.97 -14.86 7.56
N LEU A 239 -8.20 -13.84 7.96
CA LEU A 239 -8.10 -12.57 7.21
C LEU A 239 -7.67 -12.85 5.77
N LEU A 240 -8.39 -12.26 4.82
CA LEU A 240 -8.12 -12.37 3.39
C LEU A 240 -7.83 -11.00 2.80
N VAL A 241 -6.64 -10.87 2.22
CA VAL A 241 -6.16 -9.67 1.54
C VAL A 241 -6.29 -9.84 0.03
N TYR A 242 -6.67 -8.80 -0.68
CA TYR A 242 -6.66 -8.76 -2.14
C TYR A 242 -5.76 -7.63 -2.65
N ASP A 243 -4.99 -7.91 -3.68
CA ASP A 243 -4.25 -6.91 -4.44
C ASP A 243 -4.58 -7.01 -5.93
N PRO A 244 -5.35 -6.06 -6.47
CA PRO A 244 -5.73 -6.02 -7.89
C PRO A 244 -4.56 -5.75 -8.84
N PHE A 245 -3.42 -5.24 -8.34
CA PHE A 245 -2.23 -4.92 -9.13
C PHE A 245 -0.99 -5.51 -8.46
N MET A 246 -0.96 -6.84 -8.34
CA MET A 246 0.00 -7.59 -7.52
C MET A 246 1.46 -7.34 -7.90
N GLY A 247 1.76 -7.02 -9.16
CA GLY A 247 3.12 -6.80 -9.64
C GLY A 247 4.05 -7.95 -9.28
N THR A 248 5.19 -7.62 -8.69
CA THR A 248 6.19 -8.61 -8.24
C THR A 248 5.92 -9.21 -6.86
N GLY A 249 4.75 -8.93 -6.25
CA GLY A 249 4.26 -9.70 -5.11
C GLY A 249 4.55 -9.16 -3.72
N SER A 250 4.87 -7.87 -3.54
CA SER A 250 5.12 -7.27 -2.21
C SER A 250 3.98 -7.51 -1.23
N THR A 251 2.72 -7.36 -1.66
CA THR A 251 1.54 -7.63 -0.82
C THR A 251 1.43 -9.11 -0.46
N ALA A 252 1.66 -10.01 -1.40
CA ALA A 252 1.61 -11.45 -1.15
C ALA A 252 2.72 -11.91 -0.17
N LEU A 253 3.92 -11.34 -0.30
CA LEU A 253 5.04 -11.61 0.61
C LEU A 253 4.76 -11.08 2.02
N ALA A 254 4.20 -9.88 2.15
CA ALA A 254 3.73 -9.35 3.43
C ALA A 254 2.69 -10.26 4.09
N CYS A 255 1.72 -10.75 3.31
CA CYS A 255 0.72 -11.70 3.80
C CYS A 255 1.37 -13.00 4.29
N LYS A 256 2.31 -13.55 3.52
CA LYS A 256 3.06 -14.76 3.94
C LYS A 256 3.80 -14.54 5.25
N ARG A 257 4.53 -13.42 5.40
CA ARG A 257 5.26 -13.09 6.64
C ARG A 257 4.33 -12.94 7.85
N LEU A 258 3.14 -12.41 7.62
CA LEU A 258 2.16 -12.20 8.67
C LEU A 258 1.23 -13.41 8.91
N GLY A 259 1.34 -14.49 8.14
CA GLY A 259 0.49 -15.66 8.26
C GLY A 259 -0.97 -15.41 7.89
N VAL A 260 -1.24 -14.43 6.99
CA VAL A 260 -2.58 -14.12 6.47
C VAL A 260 -2.74 -14.60 5.04
N LYS A 261 -3.99 -14.84 4.63
CA LYS A 261 -4.30 -15.29 3.26
C LYS A 261 -4.35 -14.13 2.29
N TYR A 262 -3.98 -14.39 1.04
CA TYR A 262 -4.08 -13.40 -0.03
C TYR A 262 -4.70 -13.97 -1.30
N ILE A 263 -5.18 -13.08 -2.14
CA ILE A 263 -5.49 -13.28 -3.56
C ILE A 263 -4.87 -12.10 -4.30
N GLY A 264 -4.31 -12.34 -5.47
CA GLY A 264 -3.77 -11.27 -6.31
C GLY A 264 -4.15 -11.44 -7.75
N THR A 265 -4.24 -10.32 -8.47
CA THR A 265 -4.31 -10.30 -9.94
C THR A 265 -3.15 -9.52 -10.51
N GLU A 266 -2.63 -9.97 -11.65
CA GLU A 266 -1.59 -9.34 -12.42
C GLU A 266 -1.75 -9.75 -13.89
N ILE A 267 -1.61 -8.81 -14.82
CA ILE A 267 -1.75 -9.10 -16.25
C ILE A 267 -0.44 -9.58 -16.88
N ASP A 268 0.70 -9.19 -16.32
CA ASP A 268 2.01 -9.54 -16.82
C ASP A 268 2.52 -10.87 -16.25
N GLY A 269 2.73 -11.84 -17.14
CA GLY A 269 3.21 -13.17 -16.74
C GLY A 269 4.64 -13.17 -16.18
N GLY A 270 5.48 -12.22 -16.59
CA GLY A 270 6.85 -12.07 -16.10
C GLY A 270 6.84 -11.63 -14.62
N TYR A 271 6.02 -10.65 -14.28
CA TYR A 271 5.85 -10.20 -12.89
C TYR A 271 5.28 -11.29 -11.99
N ILE A 272 4.31 -12.07 -12.48
CA ILE A 272 3.79 -13.23 -11.74
C ILE A 272 4.89 -14.26 -11.44
N LYS A 273 5.78 -14.52 -12.41
CA LYS A 273 6.90 -15.45 -12.22
C LYS A 273 7.80 -14.94 -11.09
N ILE A 274 8.22 -13.68 -11.14
CA ILE A 274 9.04 -13.04 -10.12
C ILE A 274 8.34 -13.10 -8.75
N ALA A 275 7.06 -12.75 -8.68
CA ALA A 275 6.29 -12.81 -7.44
C ALA A 275 6.28 -14.21 -6.83
N LYS A 276 6.07 -15.25 -7.63
CA LYS A 276 6.10 -16.65 -7.16
C LYS A 276 7.48 -17.08 -6.67
N GLU A 277 8.55 -16.63 -7.32
CA GLU A 277 9.93 -16.91 -6.91
C GLU A 277 10.26 -16.22 -5.58
N GLN A 278 9.88 -14.95 -5.38
CA GLN A 278 10.03 -14.25 -4.10
C GLN A 278 9.23 -14.91 -2.99
N ILE A 279 7.96 -15.19 -3.23
CA ILE A 279 7.09 -15.84 -2.24
C ILE A 279 7.62 -17.21 -1.86
N SER A 280 8.22 -17.96 -2.78
CA SER A 280 8.83 -19.28 -2.49
C SER A 280 10.18 -19.19 -1.78
N GLY A 281 10.80 -17.99 -1.73
CA GLY A 281 12.15 -17.79 -1.19
C GLY A 281 13.28 -18.27 -2.11
N LYS A 282 13.01 -18.46 -3.41
CA LYS A 282 14.03 -18.84 -4.41
C LYS A 282 14.93 -17.69 -4.82
N ILE A 283 14.43 -16.46 -4.72
CA ILE A 283 15.17 -15.22 -4.93
C ILE A 283 14.99 -14.35 -3.70
N GLU A 284 16.01 -13.57 -3.40
CA GLU A 284 15.92 -12.57 -2.34
C GLU A 284 14.88 -11.50 -2.69
N GLU A 285 14.34 -10.88 -1.67
CA GLU A 285 13.42 -9.76 -1.84
C GLU A 285 14.18 -8.61 -2.51
N TYR A 286 13.70 -8.14 -3.66
CA TYR A 286 14.32 -7.03 -4.40
C TYR A 286 14.42 -5.70 -3.61
N LEU A 287 13.94 -5.68 -2.37
CA LEU A 287 13.87 -4.50 -1.52
C LEU A 287 14.33 -4.76 -0.07
N GLN A 288 15.06 -5.84 0.18
CA GLN A 288 15.81 -5.99 1.43
C GLN A 288 17.13 -5.21 1.30
N GLY A 289 17.14 -3.98 1.85
CA GLY A 289 18.39 -3.47 2.39
C GLY A 289 18.62 -4.18 3.71
N ASP A 290 19.83 -4.58 3.96
CA ASP A 290 20.23 -5.18 5.22
C ASP A 290 19.76 -4.32 6.39
N GLU A 291 19.08 -4.93 7.38
CA GLU A 291 18.72 -4.26 8.64
C GLU A 291 19.98 -3.76 9.39
N HIS A 292 21.18 -4.07 8.88
CA HIS A 292 22.47 -3.73 9.47
C HIS A 292 23.01 -2.35 9.09
N ASP A 293 22.44 -1.66 8.08
CA ASP A 293 22.94 -0.34 7.64
C ASP A 293 22.20 0.84 8.31
N LEU A 294 21.39 0.61 9.33
CA LEU A 294 20.67 1.63 10.08
C LEU A 294 21.22 1.80 11.53
N VAL A 295 22.55 1.80 11.71
CA VAL A 295 23.18 2.18 12.98
C VAL A 295 23.85 3.52 12.86
#